data_db244246a30118c670dde7f17e3c9edb
#
_entry.id   db244246a30118c670dde7f17e3c9edb
#
_cell.length_a   1.000
_cell.length_b   1.000
_cell.length_c   1.000
_cell.angle_alpha   90.00
_cell.angle_beta   90.00
_cell.angle_gamma   90.00
#
_symmetry.space_group_name_H-M   'P 1'
#
loop_
_entity.id
_entity.type
_entity.pdbx_description
1 polymer ?
#
loop_
_entity_poly.entity_id
_entity_poly.type
_entity_poly.pdbx_seq_one_letter_code
_entity_poly.pdbx_strand_id
1 'polypeptide(L)'
;MKHLLSVLFCTCFSIYLNAQQSVEWGNWKNWGDQGDGTYINPIIPSDYSDIDCIRVGEDYYAISSTFQFSPGMTLLHSKDLVNWEIYGNIIDDLTQISEDLNWTRMDRYG
;
A
#
# COMPACT_ATOMS: atom_id res chain seq x y z
N MET A 1 -55.02 7.35 1.02
CA MET A 1 -54.09 6.83 0.00
C MET A 1 -52.89 7.74 -0.29
N LYS A 2 -53.07 9.06 -0.45
CA LYS A 2 -51.93 9.96 -0.74
C LYS A 2 -50.85 10.02 0.33
N HIS A 3 -51.19 9.93 1.62
CA HIS A 3 -50.23 9.95 2.73
C HIS A 3 -49.45 8.65 2.86
N LEU A 4 -50.04 7.51 2.50
CA LEU A 4 -49.37 6.21 2.53
C LEU A 4 -48.26 6.11 1.47
N LEU A 5 -48.53 6.69 0.28
CA LEU A 5 -47.53 6.74 -0.80
C LEU A 5 -46.33 7.64 -0.44
N SER A 6 -46.59 8.78 0.25
CA SER A 6 -45.52 9.69 0.69
C SER A 6 -44.63 9.10 1.74
N VAL A 7 -45.16 8.33 2.68
CA VAL A 7 -44.37 7.63 3.71
C VAL A 7 -43.51 6.52 3.09
N LEU A 8 -44.06 5.77 2.12
CA LEU A 8 -43.31 4.72 1.43
C LEU A 8 -42.14 5.29 0.61
N PHE A 9 -42.35 6.45 -0.03
CA PHE A 9 -41.30 7.11 -0.80
C PHE A 9 -40.18 7.66 0.11
N CYS A 10 -40.52 8.20 1.28
CA CYS A 10 -39.54 8.69 2.25
C CYS A 10 -38.69 7.56 2.85
N THR A 11 -39.32 6.40 3.15
CA THR A 11 -38.60 5.25 3.68
C THR A 11 -37.65 4.61 2.66
N CYS A 12 -38.06 4.53 1.37
CA CYS A 12 -37.18 4.06 0.31
C CYS A 12 -36.00 5.00 0.08
N PHE A 13 -36.19 6.30 0.18
CA PHE A 13 -35.11 7.28 0.03
C PHE A 13 -34.11 7.19 1.19
N SER A 14 -34.59 6.95 2.41
CA SER A 14 -33.71 6.76 3.59
C SER A 14 -32.89 5.48 3.50
N ILE A 15 -33.41 4.41 2.90
CA ILE A 15 -32.67 3.17 2.66
C ILE A 15 -31.58 3.39 1.60
N TYR A 16 -31.87 4.18 0.56
CA TYR A 16 -30.87 4.50 -0.48
C TYR A 16 -29.70 5.34 0.06
N LEU A 17 -29.95 6.26 0.99
CA LEU A 17 -28.91 7.09 1.61
C LEU A 17 -27.97 6.27 2.50
N ASN A 18 -28.44 5.17 3.11
CA ASN A 18 -27.59 4.28 3.89
C ASN A 18 -26.77 3.30 3.03
N ALA A 19 -27.11 3.11 1.76
CA ALA A 19 -26.35 2.27 0.84
C ALA A 19 -25.11 2.96 0.25
N GLN A 20 -24.98 4.27 0.45
CA GLN A 20 -23.79 5.03 0.09
C GLN A 20 -22.91 5.29 1.33
N GLN A 21 -22.66 4.28 2.14
CA GLN A 21 -21.47 4.34 2.97
C GLN A 21 -20.28 4.37 2.00
N SER A 22 -19.67 5.55 1.88
CA SER A 22 -18.37 5.67 1.28
C SER A 22 -17.48 4.65 1.98
N VAL A 23 -17.00 3.67 1.24
CA VAL A 23 -15.88 2.85 1.70
C VAL A 23 -14.78 3.87 1.91
N GLU A 24 -14.53 4.27 3.15
CA GLU A 24 -13.31 4.99 3.46
C GLU A 24 -12.19 4.01 3.11
N TRP A 25 -11.57 4.24 1.96
CA TRP A 25 -10.32 3.61 1.62
C TRP A 25 -9.36 3.99 2.72
N GLY A 26 -9.08 3.03 3.59
CA GLY A 26 -8.34 3.25 4.80
C GLY A 26 -7.04 4.02 4.56
N ASN A 27 -6.59 4.67 5.57
CA ASN A 27 -5.28 5.32 5.57
C ASN A 27 -4.24 4.27 5.14
N TRP A 28 -3.61 4.46 3.97
CA TRP A 28 -2.63 3.55 3.41
C TRP A 28 -1.46 3.24 4.36
N LYS A 29 -1.21 4.12 5.33
CA LYS A 29 -0.21 3.89 6.37
C LYS A 29 -0.57 2.75 7.32
N ASN A 30 -1.84 2.44 7.45
CA ASN A 30 -2.36 1.51 8.46
C ASN A 30 -3.30 0.47 7.84
N TRP A 31 -3.07 0.10 6.58
CA TRP A 31 -3.99 -0.80 5.87
C TRP A 31 -4.25 -2.11 6.63
N GLY A 32 -3.21 -2.78 7.09
CA GLY A 32 -3.31 -4.06 7.79
C GLY A 32 -3.68 -3.92 9.26
N ASP A 33 -3.32 -2.81 9.89
CA ASP A 33 -3.53 -2.56 11.32
C ASP A 33 -5.00 -2.24 11.62
N GLN A 34 -5.61 -2.97 12.54
CA GLN A 34 -6.99 -2.76 12.96
C GLN A 34 -7.11 -1.79 14.15
N GLY A 35 -5.99 -1.34 14.72
CA GLY A 35 -5.95 -0.42 15.84
C GLY A 35 -6.30 -1.04 17.21
N ASP A 36 -6.52 -2.35 17.28
CA ASP A 36 -6.86 -3.11 18.47
C ASP A 36 -5.78 -4.13 18.87
N GLY A 37 -4.62 -4.08 18.22
CA GLY A 37 -3.52 -5.02 18.40
C GLY A 37 -3.62 -6.24 17.47
N THR A 38 -4.60 -6.25 16.58
CA THR A 38 -4.72 -7.26 15.52
C THR A 38 -4.39 -6.67 14.13
N TYR A 39 -4.12 -7.54 13.18
CA TYR A 39 -3.89 -7.13 11.79
C TYR A 39 -4.52 -8.11 10.80
N ILE A 40 -4.73 -7.65 9.58
CA ILE A 40 -5.21 -8.46 8.46
C ILE A 40 -4.19 -8.46 7.31
N ASN A 41 -4.14 -9.54 6.58
CA ASN A 41 -3.34 -9.64 5.37
C ASN A 41 -4.12 -9.18 4.12
N PRO A 42 -3.45 -8.61 3.12
CA PRO A 42 -2.03 -8.25 3.11
C PRO A 42 -1.75 -7.03 4.00
N ILE A 43 -0.68 -7.03 4.77
CA ILE A 43 -0.27 -5.86 5.58
C ILE A 43 0.23 -4.71 4.70
N ILE A 44 0.73 -5.03 3.51
CA ILE A 44 1.10 -4.06 2.49
C ILE A 44 0.32 -4.40 1.20
N PRO A 45 -0.73 -3.64 0.85
CA PRO A 45 -1.57 -3.93 -0.32
C PRO A 45 -0.96 -3.34 -1.60
N SER A 46 0.24 -3.75 -1.95
CA SER A 46 0.97 -3.27 -3.12
C SER A 46 1.93 -4.33 -3.65
N ASP A 47 2.45 -4.12 -4.85
CA ASP A 47 3.39 -5.02 -5.51
C ASP A 47 4.79 -4.86 -4.95
N TYR A 48 5.08 -5.58 -3.87
CA TYR A 48 6.40 -5.73 -3.31
C TYR A 48 6.86 -7.17 -3.52
N SER A 49 7.57 -7.40 -4.63
CA SER A 49 8.07 -8.70 -5.03
C SER A 49 9.43 -9.00 -4.42
N ASP A 50 9.71 -10.28 -4.23
CA ASP A 50 11.01 -10.78 -3.78
C ASP A 50 11.49 -10.09 -2.50
N ILE A 51 10.55 -9.88 -1.58
CA ILE A 51 10.81 -9.15 -0.35
C ILE A 51 11.71 -9.95 0.58
N ASP A 52 12.77 -9.31 1.06
CA ASP A 52 13.62 -9.82 2.14
C ASP A 52 13.63 -8.82 3.29
N CYS A 53 13.65 -9.34 4.53
CA CYS A 53 13.50 -8.54 5.72
C CYS A 53 14.52 -8.90 6.79
N ILE A 54 15.13 -7.89 7.40
CA ILE A 54 16.03 -8.03 8.52
C ILE A 54 15.58 -7.20 9.71
N ARG A 55 15.97 -7.65 10.92
CA ARG A 55 15.80 -6.86 12.14
C ARG A 55 17.13 -6.25 12.55
N VAL A 56 17.12 -4.95 12.86
CA VAL A 56 18.27 -4.21 13.39
C VAL A 56 17.85 -3.48 14.66
N GLY A 57 18.22 -4.03 15.80
CA GLY A 57 17.76 -3.49 17.10
C GLY A 57 16.26 -3.68 17.28
N GLU A 58 15.52 -2.59 17.36
CA GLU A 58 14.05 -2.57 17.47
C GLU A 58 13.35 -2.24 16.16
N ASP A 59 14.13 -2.14 15.08
CA ASP A 59 13.64 -1.77 13.76
C ASP A 59 13.66 -2.96 12.81
N TYR A 60 12.73 -2.96 11.87
CA TYR A 60 12.68 -3.91 10.77
C TYR A 60 12.88 -3.16 9.46
N TYR A 61 13.75 -3.69 8.63
CA TYR A 61 14.02 -3.16 7.30
C TYR A 61 13.75 -4.24 6.27
N ALA A 62 13.05 -3.89 5.21
CA ALA A 62 12.78 -4.80 4.11
C ALA A 62 13.17 -4.14 2.79
N ILE A 63 13.68 -4.97 1.88
CA ILE A 63 13.95 -4.56 0.51
C ILE A 63 13.05 -5.33 -0.43
N SER A 64 12.66 -4.68 -1.52
CA SER A 64 11.83 -5.28 -2.55
C SER A 64 12.30 -4.87 -3.92
N SER A 65 12.12 -5.77 -4.88
CA SER A 65 12.32 -5.48 -6.30
C SER A 65 11.38 -4.36 -6.76
N THR A 66 11.88 -3.49 -7.61
CA THR A 66 11.09 -2.49 -8.32
C THR A 66 10.82 -2.89 -9.77
N PHE A 67 11.06 -4.16 -10.10
CA PHE A 67 10.98 -4.69 -11.46
C PHE A 67 11.82 -3.83 -12.42
N GLN A 68 11.20 -3.33 -13.48
CA GLN A 68 11.85 -2.45 -14.46
C GLN A 68 11.84 -0.96 -14.07
N PHE A 69 11.35 -0.61 -12.89
CA PHE A 69 11.23 0.79 -12.48
C PHE A 69 12.51 1.28 -11.78
N SER A 70 12.90 2.51 -12.10
CA SER A 70 13.96 3.24 -11.42
C SER A 70 13.35 4.34 -10.54
N PRO A 71 13.89 4.61 -9.35
CA PRO A 71 15.06 4.00 -8.71
C PRO A 71 14.83 2.55 -8.28
N GLY A 72 15.94 1.80 -8.15
CA GLY A 72 15.88 0.37 -7.88
C GLY A 72 15.85 0.03 -6.39
N MET A 73 15.28 -1.13 -6.06
CA MET A 73 15.24 -1.73 -4.74
C MET A 73 14.66 -0.78 -3.68
N THR A 74 13.34 -0.79 -3.55
CA THR A 74 12.65 -0.04 -2.49
C THR A 74 13.08 -0.54 -1.12
N LEU A 75 13.46 0.37 -0.25
CA LEU A 75 13.74 0.12 1.16
C LEU A 75 12.53 0.52 1.99
N LEU A 76 12.01 -0.43 2.74
CA LEU A 76 10.90 -0.27 3.66
C LEU A 76 11.40 -0.33 5.11
N HIS A 77 10.71 0.37 5.99
CA HIS A 77 10.99 0.39 7.41
C HIS A 77 9.70 0.14 8.21
N SER A 78 9.82 -0.59 9.31
CA SER A 78 8.74 -0.83 10.27
C SER A 78 9.29 -0.99 11.68
N LYS A 79 8.44 -0.70 12.68
CA LYS A 79 8.69 -0.98 14.11
C LYS A 79 7.99 -2.24 14.59
N ASP A 80 7.02 -2.76 13.85
CA ASP A 80 6.10 -3.80 14.32
C ASP A 80 5.77 -4.89 13.30
N LEU A 81 6.33 -4.82 12.09
CA LEU A 81 6.07 -5.69 10.94
C LEU A 81 4.66 -5.56 10.34
N VAL A 82 3.85 -4.66 10.85
CA VAL A 82 2.48 -4.39 10.38
C VAL A 82 2.41 -3.04 9.67
N ASN A 83 2.94 -2.02 10.33
CA ASN A 83 2.97 -0.66 9.81
C ASN A 83 4.29 -0.40 9.10
N TRP A 84 4.25 -0.29 7.77
CA TRP A 84 5.42 -0.10 6.93
C TRP A 84 5.40 1.27 6.27
N GLU A 85 6.56 1.86 6.15
CA GLU A 85 6.78 3.09 5.40
C GLU A 85 7.90 2.92 4.38
N ILE A 86 7.80 3.62 3.26
CA ILE A 86 8.89 3.71 2.30
C ILE A 86 9.97 4.61 2.92
N TYR A 87 11.13 4.02 3.19
CA TYR A 87 12.27 4.72 3.76
C TYR A 87 13.16 5.34 2.68
N GLY A 88 13.19 4.73 1.51
CA GLY A 88 13.96 5.18 0.35
C GLY A 88 14.16 4.09 -0.68
N ASN A 89 15.20 4.23 -1.46
CA ASN A 89 15.68 3.23 -2.40
C ASN A 89 17.16 2.95 -2.14
N ILE A 90 17.56 1.70 -2.35
CA ILE A 90 18.97 1.30 -2.18
C ILE A 90 19.82 1.81 -3.34
N ILE A 91 19.23 1.88 -4.54
CA ILE A 91 19.91 2.25 -5.77
C ILE A 91 19.16 3.44 -6.38
N ASP A 92 19.72 4.61 -6.27
CA ASP A 92 19.14 5.82 -6.86
C ASP A 92 19.35 5.88 -8.37
N ASP A 93 20.51 5.39 -8.83
CA ASP A 93 20.90 5.32 -10.22
C ASP A 93 21.65 4.01 -10.47
N LEU A 94 21.13 3.19 -11.39
CA LEU A 94 21.72 1.90 -11.73
C LEU A 94 23.14 2.01 -12.33
N THR A 95 23.52 3.17 -12.85
CA THR A 95 24.91 3.40 -13.31
C THR A 95 25.93 3.35 -12.17
N GLN A 96 25.48 3.46 -10.92
CA GLN A 96 26.33 3.22 -9.74
C GLN A 96 26.84 1.76 -9.68
N ILE A 97 26.13 0.84 -10.31
CA ILE A 97 26.51 -0.58 -10.40
C ILE A 97 27.39 -0.79 -11.65
N SER A 98 26.96 -0.29 -12.79
CA SER A 98 27.66 -0.37 -14.07
C SER A 98 27.16 0.68 -15.05
N GLU A 99 28.06 1.28 -15.81
CA GLU A 99 27.73 2.20 -16.90
C GLU A 99 26.82 1.56 -17.98
N ASP A 100 26.88 0.25 -18.11
CA ASP A 100 26.00 -0.50 -18.99
C ASP A 100 24.53 -0.49 -18.57
N LEU A 101 24.23 -0.14 -17.31
CA LEU A 101 22.90 -0.03 -16.76
C LEU A 101 22.30 1.38 -16.89
N ASN A 102 22.80 2.15 -17.83
CA ASN A 102 22.24 3.48 -18.12
C ASN A 102 20.76 3.37 -18.51
N TRP A 103 19.94 4.25 -18.00
CA TRP A 103 18.48 4.29 -18.21
C TRP A 103 18.06 4.38 -19.67
N THR A 104 18.94 4.82 -20.57
CA THR A 104 18.71 4.81 -22.02
C THR A 104 18.67 3.40 -22.61
N ARG A 105 19.07 2.40 -21.82
CA ARG A 105 19.09 0.98 -22.21
C ARG A 105 17.99 0.22 -21.46
N MET A 106 16.76 0.48 -21.86
CA MET A 106 15.53 -0.03 -21.22
C MET A 106 15.42 -1.56 -21.13
N ASP A 107 16.25 -2.30 -21.87
CA ASP A 107 16.32 -3.76 -21.84
C ASP A 107 17.05 -4.34 -20.60
N ARG A 108 17.50 -3.49 -19.69
CA ARG A 108 18.34 -3.87 -18.56
C ARG A 108 17.79 -3.50 -17.18
N TYR A 109 16.59 -2.99 -17.14
CA TYR A 109 15.88 -2.71 -15.89
C TYR A 109 14.95 -3.87 -15.55
N GLY A 110 15.19 -4.52 -14.43
CA GLY A 110 14.37 -5.62 -13.95
C GLY A 110 15.09 -6.56 -13.02
#